data_b1a6749ff6c80f92fd0af1a53b1217db
#
_entry.id   b1a6749ff6c80f92fd0af1a53b1217db
#
_cell.length_a   1.000
_cell.length_b   1.000
_cell.length_c   1.000
_cell.angle_alpha   90.00
_cell.angle_beta   90.00
_cell.angle_gamma   90.00
#
_symmetry.space_group_name_H-M   'P 1'
#
loop_
_entity.id
_entity.type
_entity.pdbx_description
1 polymer ?
#
loop_
_entity_poly.entity_id
_entity_poly.type
_entity_poly.pdbx_seq_one_letter_code
_entity_poly.pdbx_strand_id
1 'polypeptide(L)'
;ALPQPALDQTRALMRSVVTEGSGTALQGAPGGEVFGKTGTAEYGTEVPPKTRAWFVGYQGDLAFAVLVEDGRSGGSVAAPIARSFLDLYRAAPTAE
;
A
#
# COMPACT_ATOMS: atom_id res chain seq x y z
N ALA A 1 2.10 -23.85 0.93
CA ALA A 1 2.48 -22.81 -0.05
C ALA A 1 1.44 -22.72 -1.15
N LEU A 2 1.22 -21.54 -1.69
CA LEU A 2 0.29 -21.36 -2.81
C LEU A 2 0.89 -21.89 -4.11
N PRO A 3 0.07 -22.45 -5.01
CA PRO A 3 0.53 -22.82 -6.34
C PRO A 3 1.08 -21.59 -7.08
N GLN A 4 2.09 -21.80 -7.92
CA GLN A 4 2.74 -20.72 -8.65
C GLN A 4 1.77 -19.90 -9.52
N PRO A 5 0.79 -20.50 -10.24
CA PRO A 5 -0.15 -19.69 -11.01
C PRO A 5 -0.98 -18.73 -10.14
N ALA A 6 -1.36 -19.15 -8.93
CA ALA A 6 -2.08 -18.27 -7.99
C ALA A 6 -1.21 -17.13 -7.50
N LEU A 7 0.07 -17.39 -7.23
CA LEU A 7 1.02 -16.36 -6.86
C LEU A 7 1.20 -15.34 -7.97
N ASP A 8 1.36 -15.80 -9.21
CA ASP A 8 1.54 -14.92 -10.36
C ASP A 8 0.33 -14.03 -10.59
N GLN A 9 -0.87 -14.60 -10.46
CA GLN A 9 -2.11 -13.84 -10.60
C GLN A 9 -2.25 -12.79 -9.48
N THR A 10 -1.93 -13.17 -8.26
CA THR A 10 -1.99 -12.27 -7.12
C THR A 10 -1.03 -11.10 -7.31
N ARG A 11 0.20 -11.37 -7.73
CA ARG A 11 1.18 -10.32 -8.01
C ARG A 11 0.69 -9.37 -9.10
N ALA A 12 0.14 -9.92 -10.18
CA ALA A 12 -0.38 -9.10 -11.27
C ALA A 12 -1.51 -8.19 -10.80
N LEU A 13 -2.43 -8.70 -9.97
CA LEU A 13 -3.51 -7.89 -9.39
C LEU A 13 -2.96 -6.80 -8.47
N MET A 14 -2.00 -7.14 -7.62
CA MET A 14 -1.39 -6.16 -6.72
C MET A 14 -0.61 -5.09 -7.49
N ARG A 15 -0.02 -5.44 -8.63
CA ARG A 15 0.62 -4.46 -9.50
C ARG A 15 -0.42 -3.55 -10.15
N SER A 16 -1.56 -4.09 -10.58
CA SER A 16 -2.65 -3.31 -11.17
C SER A 16 -3.20 -2.25 -10.22
N VAL A 17 -3.23 -2.53 -8.92
CA VAL A 17 -3.63 -1.55 -7.91
C VAL A 17 -2.77 -0.29 -8.02
N VAL A 18 -1.48 -0.45 -8.24
CA VAL A 18 -0.55 0.66 -8.36
C VAL A 18 -0.59 1.31 -9.73
N THR A 19 -0.70 0.54 -10.82
CA THR A 19 -0.66 1.10 -12.17
C THR A 19 -1.97 1.74 -12.58
N GLU A 20 -3.11 1.23 -12.11
CA GLU A 20 -4.43 1.62 -12.61
C GLU A 20 -5.47 1.89 -11.53
N GLY A 21 -5.21 1.46 -10.29
CA GLY A 21 -6.20 1.50 -9.22
C GLY A 21 -5.90 2.52 -8.13
N SER A 22 -6.30 2.18 -6.92
CA SER A 22 -6.24 3.08 -5.78
C SER A 22 -4.84 3.32 -5.22
N GLY A 23 -3.84 2.58 -5.71
CA GLY A 23 -2.44 2.73 -5.29
C GLY A 23 -1.57 3.55 -6.23
N THR A 24 -2.16 4.38 -7.10
CA THR A 24 -1.40 5.12 -8.12
C THR A 24 -0.37 6.09 -7.52
N ALA A 25 -0.53 6.50 -6.27
CA ALA A 25 0.47 7.32 -5.58
C ALA A 25 1.85 6.66 -5.51
N LEU A 26 1.90 5.34 -5.67
CA LEU A 26 3.14 4.56 -5.59
C LEU A 26 3.80 4.31 -6.95
N GLN A 27 3.24 4.85 -8.01
CA GLN A 27 3.89 4.80 -9.32
C GLN A 27 5.20 5.56 -9.27
N GLY A 28 6.25 4.98 -9.84
CA GLY A 28 7.55 5.62 -9.90
C GLY A 28 8.25 5.77 -8.55
N ALA A 29 7.83 5.04 -7.53
CA ALA A 29 8.48 5.08 -6.23
C ALA A 29 9.95 4.63 -6.34
N PRO A 30 10.85 5.24 -5.56
CA PRO A 30 12.25 4.82 -5.60
C PRO A 30 12.40 3.39 -5.07
N GLY A 31 13.32 2.64 -5.66
CA GLY A 31 13.59 1.26 -5.25
C GLY A 31 12.94 0.20 -6.11
N GLY A 32 12.11 0.58 -7.08
CA GLY A 32 11.52 -0.36 -8.03
C GLY A 32 10.00 -0.42 -7.95
N GLU A 33 9.43 -1.38 -8.66
CA GLU A 33 7.98 -1.54 -8.73
C GLU A 33 7.38 -1.93 -7.38
N VAL A 34 6.27 -1.29 -7.05
CA VAL A 34 5.51 -1.59 -5.84
C VAL A 34 4.30 -2.43 -6.21
N PHE A 35 4.03 -3.42 -5.38
CA PHE A 35 2.86 -4.28 -5.45
C PHE A 35 2.08 -4.11 -4.16
N GLY A 36 0.78 -3.95 -4.23
CA GLY A 36 0.05 -3.76 -2.98
C GLY A 36 -1.45 -3.76 -3.12
N LYS A 37 -2.09 -3.49 -2.01
CA LYS A 37 -3.54 -3.42 -1.92
C LYS A 37 -3.94 -2.37 -0.91
N THR A 38 -4.90 -1.55 -1.28
CA THR A 38 -5.51 -0.59 -0.37
C THR A 38 -6.77 -1.17 0.23
N GLY A 39 -7.19 -0.61 1.34
CA GLY A 39 -8.47 -0.94 1.93
C GLY A 39 -8.95 0.17 2.84
N THR A 40 -10.25 0.13 3.14
CA THR A 40 -10.90 1.05 4.06
C THR A 40 -11.92 0.26 4.86
N ALA A 41 -11.88 0.40 6.18
CA ALA A 41 -12.82 -0.28 7.06
C ALA A 41 -13.51 0.76 7.93
N GLU A 42 -14.82 0.61 8.06
CA GLU A 42 -15.62 1.45 8.95
C GLU A 42 -15.64 0.84 10.36
N TYR A 43 -15.67 1.69 11.38
CA TYR A 43 -15.75 1.24 12.75
C TYR A 43 -16.49 2.27 13.61
N GLY A 44 -16.94 1.83 14.79
CA GLY A 44 -17.68 2.68 15.72
C GLY A 44 -19.15 2.74 15.38
N THR A 45 -19.89 3.51 16.18
CA THR A 45 -21.35 3.63 16.06
C THR A 45 -21.78 5.02 15.62
N GLU A 46 -20.85 5.89 15.31
CA GLU A 46 -21.15 7.26 14.87
C GLU A 46 -21.72 7.27 13.45
N VAL A 47 -22.42 8.35 13.13
CA VAL A 47 -22.97 8.56 11.79
C VAL A 47 -22.49 9.92 11.28
N PRO A 48 -21.64 9.95 10.23
CA PRO A 48 -21.04 8.79 9.55
C PRO A 48 -20.02 8.07 10.44
N PRO A 49 -19.79 6.76 10.19
CA PRO A 49 -18.83 6.01 10.99
C PRO A 49 -17.40 6.47 10.72
N LYS A 50 -16.52 6.23 11.70
CA LYS A 50 -15.10 6.45 11.51
C LYS A 50 -14.53 5.37 10.59
N THR A 51 -13.42 5.69 9.94
CA THR A 51 -12.77 4.76 9.00
C THR A 51 -11.32 4.54 9.37
N ARG A 52 -10.83 3.34 9.06
CA ARG A 52 -9.41 3.02 9.02
C ARG A 52 -9.03 2.77 7.59
N ALA A 53 -8.05 3.54 7.12
CA ALA A 53 -7.50 3.37 5.78
C ALA A 53 -6.19 2.60 5.90
N TRP A 54 -5.92 1.68 4.96
CA TRP A 54 -4.69 0.92 5.01
C TRP A 54 -4.15 0.66 3.61
N PHE A 55 -2.85 0.41 3.57
CA PHE A 55 -2.13 -0.10 2.41
C PHE A 55 -1.15 -1.16 2.90
N VAL A 56 -1.18 -2.31 2.25
CA VAL A 56 -0.17 -3.35 2.48
C VAL A 56 0.50 -3.65 1.15
N GLY A 57 1.80 -3.86 1.17
CA GLY A 57 2.48 -4.10 -0.07
C GLY A 57 3.91 -4.55 0.10
N TYR A 58 4.57 -4.69 -1.05
CA TYR A 58 5.98 -5.04 -1.06
C TYR A 58 6.67 -4.40 -2.26
N GLN A 59 7.96 -4.26 -2.12
CA GLN A 59 8.86 -3.76 -3.15
C GLN A 59 10.18 -4.54 -3.02
N GLY A 60 10.48 -5.39 -3.98
CA GLY A 60 11.60 -6.32 -3.84
C GLY A 60 11.41 -7.19 -2.61
N ASP A 61 12.39 -7.17 -1.72
CA ASP A 61 12.35 -7.95 -0.47
C ASP A 61 11.74 -7.19 0.70
N LEU A 62 11.34 -5.94 0.50
CA LEU A 62 10.75 -5.13 1.54
C LEU A 62 9.23 -5.29 1.54
N ALA A 63 8.67 -5.78 2.64
CA ALA A 63 7.24 -5.80 2.86
C ALA A 63 6.88 -4.72 3.88
N PHE A 64 5.76 -4.05 3.68
CA PHE A 64 5.36 -2.96 4.56
C PHE A 64 3.84 -2.83 4.62
N ALA A 65 3.38 -2.16 5.68
CA ALA A 65 1.98 -1.86 5.87
C ALA A 65 1.84 -0.46 6.47
N VAL A 66 0.80 0.23 6.05
CA VAL A 66 0.43 1.55 6.58
C VAL A 66 -1.02 1.46 7.04
N LEU A 67 -1.27 1.89 8.26
CA LEU A 67 -2.62 1.97 8.82
C LEU A 67 -2.84 3.38 9.35
N VAL A 68 -3.96 3.98 8.94
CA VAL A 68 -4.32 5.33 9.39
C VAL A 68 -5.69 5.26 10.02
N GLU A 69 -5.78 5.60 11.30
CA GLU A 69 -7.07 5.72 11.99
C GLU A 69 -7.72 7.05 11.59
N ASP A 70 -9.03 7.02 11.46
CA ASP A 70 -9.82 8.15 10.97
C ASP A 70 -9.39 8.58 9.56
N GLY A 71 -8.82 7.65 8.79
CA GLY A 71 -8.47 7.87 7.39
C GLY A 71 -9.72 7.87 6.52
N ARG A 72 -9.65 8.53 5.37
CA ARG A 72 -10.79 8.60 4.43
C ARG A 72 -10.85 7.36 3.57
N SER A 73 -9.76 7.01 2.92
CA SER A 73 -9.67 5.80 2.11
C SER A 73 -8.22 5.39 1.93
N GLY A 74 -8.02 4.13 1.59
CA GLY A 74 -6.67 3.61 1.33
C GLY A 74 -5.98 4.33 0.19
N GLY A 75 -6.71 4.67 -0.89
CA GLY A 75 -6.15 5.37 -2.04
C GLY A 75 -5.85 6.84 -1.77
N SER A 76 -6.73 7.52 -1.02
CA SER A 76 -6.58 8.96 -0.78
C SER A 76 -5.68 9.30 0.40
N VAL A 77 -5.47 8.36 1.33
CA VAL A 77 -4.72 8.64 2.56
C VAL A 77 -3.54 7.67 2.74
N ALA A 78 -3.80 6.37 2.79
CA ALA A 78 -2.76 5.39 3.12
C ALA A 78 -1.73 5.23 2.00
N ALA A 79 -2.14 5.23 0.74
CA ALA A 79 -1.20 5.07 -0.37
C ALA A 79 -0.21 6.24 -0.47
N PRO A 80 -0.63 7.51 -0.37
CA PRO A 80 0.34 8.60 -0.33
C PRO A 80 1.31 8.53 0.84
N ILE A 81 0.86 8.05 2.01
CA ILE A 81 1.75 7.86 3.16
C ILE A 81 2.76 6.74 2.87
N ALA A 82 2.31 5.64 2.25
CA ALA A 82 3.22 4.58 1.84
C ALA A 82 4.28 5.10 0.87
N ARG A 83 3.91 5.97 -0.07
CA ARG A 83 4.87 6.59 -0.99
C ARG A 83 5.88 7.44 -0.23
N SER A 84 5.42 8.25 0.71
CA SER A 84 6.32 9.07 1.53
C SER A 84 7.28 8.21 2.34
N PHE A 85 6.79 7.09 2.88
CA PHE A 85 7.64 6.13 3.57
C PHE A 85 8.74 5.61 2.66
N LEU A 86 8.41 5.19 1.44
CA LEU A 86 9.41 4.67 0.50
C LEU A 86 10.42 5.76 0.10
N ASP A 87 9.95 6.98 -0.14
CA ASP A 87 10.84 8.09 -0.47
C ASP A 87 11.89 8.28 0.63
N LEU A 88 11.48 8.26 1.89
CA LEU A 88 12.38 8.42 3.03
C LEU A 88 13.26 7.19 3.24
N TYR A 89 12.66 6.01 3.16
CA TYR A 89 13.38 4.75 3.41
C TYR A 89 14.50 4.54 2.40
N ARG A 90 14.21 4.79 1.11
CA ARG A 90 15.20 4.58 0.05
C ARG A 90 16.24 5.69 -0.02
N ALA A 91 15.93 6.87 0.48
CA ALA A 91 16.88 7.99 0.54
C ALA A 91 17.78 7.91 1.78
N ALA A 92 17.37 7.19 2.83
CA ALA A 92 18.13 7.11 4.07
C ALA A 92 19.45 6.36 3.85
N PRO A 93 20.56 6.81 4.45
CA PRO A 93 21.80 6.04 4.41
C PRO A 93 21.60 4.72 5.14
N THR A 94 22.24 3.66 4.60
CA THR A 94 22.20 2.37 5.29
C THR A 94 22.98 2.47 6.61
N ALA A 95 22.37 1.93 7.66
CA ALA A 95 22.97 1.95 9.00
C ALA A 95 23.87 0.72 9.18
N GLU A 96 25.09 0.80 8.71
CA GLU A 96 26.02 -0.33 8.77
C GLU A 96 27.31 -0.01 9.42
#